data_c7e5829e94c777d90ed0612a94c6695e
#
_entry.id   c7e5829e94c777d90ed0612a94c6695e
#
_cell.length_a   1.000
_cell.length_b   1.000
_cell.length_c   1.000
_cell.angle_alpha   90.00
_cell.angle_beta   90.00
_cell.angle_gamma   90.00
#
_symmetry.space_group_name_H-M   'P 1'
#
loop_
_entity.id
_entity.type
_entity.pdbx_description
1 polymer ?
#
loop_
_entity_poly.entity_id
_entity_poly.type
_entity_poly.pdbx_seq_one_letter_code
_entity_poly.pdbx_strand_id
1 'polypeptide(L)'
;YDIYSRLLRDRIIFLGTEVNDTVANLLIAQMLFLEGNDPEKDIHLYINSPGGSISAGMGIYDVMQFVKCDVVTYCTGMAASMGAFLLAAGTKGKRFALPNSRIMIHQPLGGARGQATDIEIQAKEILYWKKRLNTILSETTGKPVAVIEKDTERDNYLSSEEAVAYGLIDKV
;
A
#
# COMPACT_ATOMS: atom_id res chain seq x y z
N TYR A 1 -21.44 10.79 14.87
CA TYR A 1 -21.74 10.57 13.46
C TYR A 1 -20.94 11.54 12.60
N ASP A 2 -19.77 11.14 12.18
CA ASP A 2 -18.88 11.99 11.41
C ASP A 2 -18.95 11.66 9.90
N ILE A 3 -18.22 12.45 9.12
CA ILE A 3 -18.22 12.29 7.66
C ILE A 3 -17.64 10.93 7.23
N TYR A 4 -16.67 10.39 7.96
CA TYR A 4 -16.09 9.08 7.62
C TYR A 4 -17.08 7.95 7.83
N SER A 5 -17.89 8.03 8.91
CA SER A 5 -18.95 7.06 9.17
C SER A 5 -20.02 7.10 8.07
N ARG A 6 -20.33 8.29 7.58
CA ARG A 6 -21.28 8.46 6.49
C ARG A 6 -20.76 7.87 5.19
N LEU A 7 -19.48 8.11 4.87
CA LEU A 7 -18.85 7.58 3.66
C LEU A 7 -18.68 6.06 3.72
N LEU A 8 -18.46 5.51 4.91
CA LEU A 8 -18.37 4.07 5.09
C LEU A 8 -19.64 3.35 4.59
N ARG A 9 -20.81 3.95 4.73
CA ARG A 9 -22.04 3.39 4.19
C ARG A 9 -22.00 3.24 2.68
N ASP A 10 -21.29 4.13 2.00
CA ASP A 10 -21.08 4.10 0.56
C ASP A 10 -19.85 3.26 0.16
N ARG A 11 -19.31 2.50 1.13
CA ARG A 11 -18.16 1.60 0.97
C ARG A 11 -16.86 2.34 0.69
N ILE A 12 -16.73 3.55 1.22
CA ILE A 12 -15.55 4.41 1.07
C ILE A 12 -14.81 4.46 2.39
N ILE A 13 -13.53 4.08 2.35
CA ILE A 13 -12.64 4.10 3.51
C ILE A 13 -11.34 4.84 3.16
N PHE A 14 -10.62 5.31 4.18
CA PHE A 14 -9.46 6.18 4.02
C PHE A 14 -8.22 5.69 4.74
N LEU A 15 -7.11 5.69 4.04
CA LEU A 15 -5.78 5.68 4.63
C LEU A 15 -5.22 7.09 4.44
N GLY A 16 -5.50 7.99 5.37
CA GLY A 16 -5.19 9.42 5.27
C GLY A 16 -4.05 9.89 6.16
N THR A 17 -3.26 8.97 6.69
CA THR A 17 -2.17 9.28 7.62
C THR A 17 -1.08 8.24 7.54
N GLU A 18 -0.09 8.33 8.42
CA GLU A 18 0.96 7.34 8.56
C GLU A 18 0.38 5.96 8.87
N VAL A 19 0.99 4.91 8.31
CA VAL A 19 0.58 3.52 8.55
C VAL A 19 1.17 3.04 9.88
N ASN A 20 0.28 2.72 10.81
CA ASN A 20 0.63 2.14 12.10
C ASN A 20 -0.40 1.07 12.48
N ASP A 21 -0.20 0.38 13.59
CA ASP A 21 -1.08 -0.73 13.99
C ASP A 21 -2.52 -0.27 14.23
N THR A 22 -2.71 0.90 14.84
CA THR A 22 -4.05 1.44 15.12
C THR A 22 -4.81 1.69 13.82
N VAL A 23 -4.17 2.36 12.86
CA VAL A 23 -4.75 2.66 11.55
C VAL A 23 -5.01 1.37 10.78
N ALA A 24 -4.05 0.44 10.79
CA ALA A 24 -4.18 -0.83 10.09
C ALA A 24 -5.36 -1.64 10.62
N ASN A 25 -5.48 -1.76 11.94
CA ASN A 25 -6.56 -2.51 12.55
C ASN A 25 -7.93 -1.91 12.23
N LEU A 26 -8.02 -0.57 12.20
CA LEU A 26 -9.28 0.09 11.83
C LEU A 26 -9.65 -0.18 10.38
N LEU A 27 -8.70 -0.07 9.45
CA LEU A 27 -8.95 -0.36 8.04
C LEU A 27 -9.33 -1.82 7.82
N ILE A 28 -8.65 -2.73 8.50
CA ILE A 28 -8.95 -4.17 8.43
C ILE A 28 -10.38 -4.43 8.93
N ALA A 29 -10.74 -3.85 10.07
CA ALA A 29 -12.09 -3.99 10.62
C ALA A 29 -13.16 -3.47 9.64
N GLN A 30 -12.90 -2.32 9.03
CA GLN A 30 -13.83 -1.74 8.05
C GLN A 30 -13.95 -2.62 6.80
N MET A 31 -12.86 -3.16 6.28
CA MET A 31 -12.91 -4.06 5.12
C MET A 31 -13.68 -5.33 5.42
N LEU A 32 -13.47 -5.93 6.59
CA LEU A 32 -14.20 -7.13 7.01
C LEU A 32 -15.69 -6.84 7.19
N PHE A 33 -16.02 -5.69 7.76
CA PHE A 33 -17.40 -5.25 7.90
C PHE A 33 -18.08 -5.09 6.54
N LEU A 34 -17.42 -4.44 5.60
CA LEU A 34 -17.96 -4.20 4.26
C LEU A 34 -18.13 -5.51 3.49
N GLU A 35 -17.19 -6.44 3.61
CA GLU A 35 -17.32 -7.76 3.00
C GLU A 35 -18.53 -8.51 3.56
N GLY A 36 -18.69 -8.48 4.88
CA GLY A 36 -19.84 -9.13 5.54
C GLY A 36 -21.17 -8.52 5.12
N ASN A 37 -21.17 -7.22 4.83
CA ASN A 37 -22.36 -6.51 4.42
C ASN A 37 -22.76 -6.83 2.97
N ASP A 38 -21.80 -6.86 2.05
CA ASP A 38 -22.01 -7.25 0.66
C ASP A 38 -20.68 -7.65 0.01
N PRO A 39 -20.40 -8.94 -0.16
CA PRO A 39 -19.14 -9.39 -0.75
C PRO A 39 -19.04 -9.16 -2.27
N GLU A 40 -20.13 -8.79 -2.92
CA GLU A 40 -20.19 -8.60 -4.37
C GLU A 40 -19.85 -7.16 -4.80
N LYS A 41 -19.92 -6.21 -3.88
CA LYS A 41 -19.69 -4.79 -4.19
C LYS A 41 -18.26 -4.38 -3.86
N ASP A 42 -17.73 -3.45 -4.65
CA ASP A 42 -16.38 -2.92 -4.49
C ASP A 42 -16.22 -2.17 -3.17
N ILE A 43 -15.03 -2.26 -2.61
CA ILE A 43 -14.57 -1.41 -1.51
C ILE A 43 -13.70 -0.31 -2.14
N HIS A 44 -13.91 0.94 -1.75
CA HIS A 44 -13.15 2.08 -2.26
C HIS A 44 -12.21 2.60 -1.19
N LEU A 45 -10.91 2.41 -1.41
CA LEU A 45 -9.86 2.84 -0.47
C LEU A 45 -9.14 4.06 -1.04
N TYR A 46 -9.30 5.20 -0.38
CA TYR A 46 -8.59 6.43 -0.70
C TYR A 46 -7.31 6.51 0.11
N ILE A 47 -6.20 6.78 -0.56
CA ILE A 47 -4.86 6.78 0.04
C ILE A 47 -4.23 8.16 -0.11
N ASN A 48 -3.83 8.74 1.03
CA ASN A 48 -3.00 9.92 1.11
C ASN A 48 -2.07 9.71 2.32
N SER A 49 -0.95 9.02 2.09
CA SER A 49 -0.12 8.50 3.17
C SER A 49 1.36 8.56 2.82
N PRO A 50 2.22 8.97 3.77
CA PRO A 50 3.67 8.92 3.60
C PRO A 50 4.24 7.51 3.81
N GLY A 51 3.41 6.52 4.13
CA GLY A 51 3.84 5.19 4.48
C GLY A 51 3.94 4.99 5.98
N GLY A 52 4.80 4.08 6.42
CA GLY A 52 4.97 3.79 7.84
C GLY A 52 5.40 2.34 8.09
N SER A 53 4.82 1.73 9.10
CA SER A 53 5.16 0.37 9.52
C SER A 53 4.93 -0.66 8.42
N ILE A 54 5.94 -1.46 8.12
CA ILE A 54 5.84 -2.53 7.13
C ILE A 54 4.87 -3.60 7.60
N SER A 55 4.99 -4.06 8.86
CA SER A 55 4.12 -5.12 9.37
C SER A 55 2.65 -4.70 9.40
N ALA A 56 2.37 -3.45 9.81
CA ALA A 56 1.02 -2.92 9.79
C ALA A 56 0.49 -2.82 8.36
N GLY A 57 1.30 -2.34 7.42
CA GLY A 57 0.93 -2.25 6.01
C GLY A 57 0.69 -3.61 5.38
N MET A 58 1.49 -4.62 5.74
CA MET A 58 1.29 -5.98 5.24
C MET A 58 0.02 -6.62 5.77
N GLY A 59 -0.39 -6.27 6.98
CA GLY A 59 -1.69 -6.67 7.51
C GLY A 59 -2.83 -6.14 6.65
N ILE A 60 -2.75 -4.87 6.26
CA ILE A 60 -3.74 -4.25 5.35
C ILE A 60 -3.70 -4.97 3.99
N TYR A 61 -2.50 -5.15 3.44
CA TYR A 61 -2.30 -5.82 2.15
C TYR A 61 -2.95 -7.20 2.13
N ASP A 62 -2.67 -8.02 3.15
CA ASP A 62 -3.19 -9.37 3.22
C ASP A 62 -4.72 -9.39 3.25
N VAL A 63 -5.34 -8.48 3.99
CA VAL A 63 -6.81 -8.40 4.05
C VAL A 63 -7.39 -7.90 2.73
N MET A 64 -6.72 -6.95 2.05
CA MET A 64 -7.12 -6.54 0.70
C MET A 64 -7.17 -7.72 -0.27
N GLN A 65 -6.22 -8.65 -0.16
CA GLN A 65 -6.18 -9.84 -1.00
C GLN A 65 -7.17 -10.92 -0.53
N PHE A 66 -7.46 -10.96 0.77
CA PHE A 66 -8.29 -11.98 1.38
C PHE A 66 -9.78 -11.78 1.14
N VAL A 67 -10.26 -10.53 1.20
CA VAL A 67 -11.69 -10.23 1.02
C VAL A 67 -12.15 -10.57 -0.39
N LYS A 68 -13.41 -11.00 -0.51
CA LYS A 68 -14.00 -11.34 -1.81
C LYS A 68 -14.31 -10.11 -2.67
N CYS A 69 -14.52 -8.97 -2.03
CA CYS A 69 -14.76 -7.72 -2.73
C CYS A 69 -13.53 -7.31 -3.52
N ASP A 70 -13.72 -6.70 -4.69
CA ASP A 70 -12.65 -5.96 -5.34
C ASP A 70 -12.33 -4.73 -4.49
N VAL A 71 -11.05 -4.40 -4.36
CA VAL A 71 -10.62 -3.21 -3.63
C VAL A 71 -10.09 -2.20 -4.65
N VAL A 72 -10.87 -1.15 -4.85
CA VAL A 72 -10.50 -0.04 -5.73
C VAL A 72 -9.63 0.91 -4.93
N THR A 73 -8.46 1.28 -5.45
CA THR A 73 -7.56 2.20 -4.76
C THR A 73 -7.46 3.52 -5.50
N TYR A 74 -7.39 4.61 -4.72
CA TYR A 74 -7.29 5.97 -5.24
C TYR A 74 -6.19 6.71 -4.50
N CYS A 75 -5.29 7.36 -5.21
CA CYS A 75 -4.32 8.26 -4.58
C CYS A 75 -4.80 9.69 -4.68
N THR A 76 -4.86 10.36 -3.54
CA THR A 76 -5.04 11.81 -3.45
C THR A 76 -3.82 12.39 -2.74
N GLY A 77 -3.25 13.46 -3.26
CA GLY A 77 -2.06 14.07 -2.66
C GLY A 77 -0.81 13.22 -2.85
N MET A 78 -0.54 12.30 -1.93
CA MET A 78 0.67 11.51 -1.99
C MET A 78 0.44 10.06 -1.53
N ALA A 79 1.05 9.13 -2.23
CA ALA A 79 1.20 7.75 -1.77
C ALA A 79 2.68 7.40 -1.83
N ALA A 80 3.31 7.32 -0.66
CA ALA A 80 4.74 7.09 -0.55
C ALA A 80 5.05 5.84 0.23
N SER A 81 6.10 5.12 -0.18
CA SER A 81 6.60 3.94 0.52
C SER A 81 5.50 2.88 0.67
N MET A 82 5.14 2.51 1.89
CA MET A 82 4.05 1.56 2.13
C MET A 82 2.72 2.05 1.56
N GLY A 83 2.50 3.38 1.51
CA GLY A 83 1.31 3.96 0.86
C GLY A 83 1.25 3.66 -0.64
N ALA A 84 2.39 3.78 -1.33
CA ALA A 84 2.48 3.42 -2.76
C ALA A 84 2.29 1.92 -2.97
N PHE A 85 2.82 1.11 -2.08
CA PHE A 85 2.69 -0.34 -2.11
C PHE A 85 1.20 -0.75 -2.02
N LEU A 86 0.46 -0.16 -1.08
CA LEU A 86 -0.97 -0.44 -0.90
C LEU A 86 -1.80 0.09 -2.07
N LEU A 87 -1.43 1.23 -2.63
CA LEU A 87 -2.07 1.76 -3.84
C LEU A 87 -1.97 0.75 -4.99
N ALA A 88 -0.77 0.23 -5.21
CA ALA A 88 -0.51 -0.76 -6.27
C ALA A 88 -1.17 -2.12 -5.98
N ALA A 89 -1.51 -2.39 -4.72
CA ALA A 89 -2.11 -3.65 -4.29
C ALA A 89 -3.62 -3.74 -4.55
N GLY A 90 -4.24 -2.67 -5.03
CA GLY A 90 -5.64 -2.70 -5.42
C GLY A 90 -5.91 -3.69 -6.54
N THR A 91 -7.18 -4.01 -6.76
CA THR A 91 -7.59 -4.92 -7.82
C THR A 91 -7.13 -4.39 -9.17
N LYS A 92 -6.48 -5.23 -9.97
CA LYS A 92 -5.98 -4.83 -11.30
C LYS A 92 -7.12 -4.29 -12.16
N GLY A 93 -6.85 -3.16 -12.80
CA GLY A 93 -7.84 -2.42 -13.59
C GLY A 93 -8.59 -1.39 -12.75
N LYS A 94 -8.44 -1.42 -11.43
CA LYS A 94 -9.18 -0.56 -10.49
C LYS A 94 -8.25 0.21 -9.55
N ARG A 95 -7.08 0.64 -10.04
CA ARG A 95 -6.10 1.42 -9.27
C ARG A 95 -5.94 2.77 -9.93
N PHE A 96 -6.24 3.83 -9.19
CA PHE A 96 -6.33 5.19 -9.73
C PHE A 96 -5.51 6.18 -8.95
N ALA A 97 -5.15 7.29 -9.60
CA ALA A 97 -4.57 8.46 -8.93
C ALA A 97 -5.12 9.73 -9.56
N LEU A 98 -5.33 10.75 -8.75
CA LEU A 98 -5.74 12.05 -9.27
C LEU A 98 -4.55 12.74 -9.96
N PRO A 99 -4.81 13.67 -10.89
CA PRO A 99 -3.76 14.19 -11.79
C PRO A 99 -2.52 14.81 -11.12
N ASN A 100 -2.68 15.39 -9.94
CA ASN A 100 -1.59 16.06 -9.24
C ASN A 100 -1.04 15.26 -8.06
N SER A 101 -1.32 13.96 -8.02
CA SER A 101 -0.79 13.07 -6.99
C SER A 101 0.67 12.77 -7.24
N ARG A 102 1.40 12.54 -6.13
CA ARG A 102 2.79 12.05 -6.19
C ARG A 102 2.84 10.63 -5.62
N ILE A 103 3.53 9.76 -6.31
CA ILE A 103 3.73 8.38 -5.87
C ILE A 103 5.23 8.16 -5.71
N MET A 104 5.65 7.63 -4.57
CA MET A 104 7.07 7.41 -4.29
C MET A 104 7.31 5.97 -3.86
N ILE A 105 8.25 5.33 -4.54
CA ILE A 105 8.71 3.99 -4.19
C ILE A 105 10.16 4.04 -3.73
N HIS A 106 10.47 3.22 -2.73
CA HIS A 106 11.83 3.03 -2.23
C HIS A 106 11.95 1.68 -1.52
N GLN A 107 13.19 1.26 -1.25
CA GLN A 107 13.40 0.05 -0.47
C GLN A 107 13.06 0.27 1.01
N PRO A 108 12.79 -0.81 1.76
CA PRO A 108 12.55 -0.69 3.20
C PRO A 108 13.69 0.03 3.91
N LEU A 109 13.32 0.95 4.79
CA LEU A 109 14.26 1.63 5.66
C LEU A 109 14.31 0.89 7.00
N GLY A 110 15.47 0.89 7.63
CA GLY A 110 15.62 0.29 8.94
C GLY A 110 16.90 0.70 9.60
N GLY A 111 16.89 0.54 10.91
CA GLY A 111 18.06 0.71 11.75
C GLY A 111 18.12 -0.42 12.76
N ALA A 112 19.28 -0.63 13.34
CA ALA A 112 19.48 -1.68 14.32
C ALA A 112 20.25 -1.15 15.51
N ARG A 113 19.85 -1.59 16.71
CA ARG A 113 20.49 -1.26 17.97
C ARG A 113 20.71 -2.52 18.78
N GLY A 114 21.65 -2.45 19.71
CA GLY A 114 21.92 -3.53 20.62
C GLY A 114 23.24 -4.21 20.32
N GLN A 115 23.37 -5.45 20.76
CA GLN A 115 24.57 -6.26 20.55
C GLN A 115 24.65 -6.72 19.08
N ALA A 116 25.84 -7.20 18.69
CA ALA A 116 26.08 -7.67 17.32
C ALA A 116 25.02 -8.70 16.85
N THR A 117 24.62 -9.59 17.73
CA THR A 117 23.61 -10.61 17.45
C THR A 117 22.26 -9.97 17.14
N ASP A 118 21.86 -8.95 17.91
CA ASP A 118 20.61 -8.23 17.70
C ASP A 118 20.60 -7.50 16.36
N ILE A 119 21.72 -6.86 16.02
CA ILE A 119 21.89 -6.16 14.73
C ILE A 119 21.78 -7.14 13.58
N GLU A 120 22.36 -8.32 13.70
CA GLU A 120 22.29 -9.36 12.67
C GLU A 120 20.86 -9.86 12.47
N ILE A 121 20.10 -10.08 13.54
CA ILE A 121 18.69 -10.49 13.46
C ILE A 121 17.86 -9.43 12.77
N GLN A 122 18.03 -8.16 13.14
CA GLN A 122 17.29 -7.05 12.53
C GLN A 122 17.64 -6.87 11.05
N ALA A 123 18.92 -7.03 10.70
CA ALA A 123 19.35 -6.95 9.31
C ALA A 123 18.71 -8.05 8.46
N LYS A 124 18.61 -9.27 8.97
CA LYS A 124 17.93 -10.38 8.28
C LYS A 124 16.46 -10.09 8.04
N GLU A 125 15.79 -9.50 9.03
CA GLU A 125 14.37 -9.14 8.92
C GLU A 125 14.15 -8.07 7.86
N ILE A 126 15.00 -7.05 7.81
CA ILE A 126 14.94 -6.00 6.79
C ILE A 126 15.14 -6.59 5.39
N LEU A 127 16.11 -7.49 5.23
CA LEU A 127 16.38 -8.15 3.95
C LEU A 127 15.21 -9.06 3.52
N TYR A 128 14.58 -9.73 4.47
CA TYR A 128 13.38 -10.53 4.22
C TYR A 128 12.28 -9.66 3.60
N TRP A 129 11.97 -8.53 4.24
CA TRP A 129 10.92 -7.64 3.76
C TRP A 129 11.28 -6.97 2.44
N LYS A 130 12.55 -6.60 2.25
CA LYS A 130 13.02 -6.05 0.99
C LYS A 130 12.72 -7.03 -0.16
N LYS A 131 13.10 -8.29 0.01
CA LYS A 131 12.87 -9.31 -1.00
C LYS A 131 11.36 -9.53 -1.23
N ARG A 132 10.59 -9.63 -0.15
CA ARG A 132 9.16 -9.89 -0.24
C ARG A 132 8.41 -8.74 -0.94
N LEU A 133 8.68 -7.51 -0.52
CA LEU A 133 8.06 -6.33 -1.11
C LEU A 133 8.43 -6.16 -2.59
N ASN A 134 9.69 -6.38 -2.94
CA ASN A 134 10.13 -6.31 -4.33
C ASN A 134 9.46 -7.39 -5.20
N THR A 135 9.30 -8.59 -4.67
CA THR A 135 8.60 -9.68 -5.37
C THR A 135 7.15 -9.31 -5.62
N ILE A 136 6.45 -8.76 -4.63
CA ILE A 136 5.05 -8.35 -4.79
C ILE A 136 4.94 -7.20 -5.79
N LEU A 137 5.83 -6.20 -5.72
CA LEU A 137 5.84 -5.10 -6.69
C LEU A 137 6.13 -5.60 -8.11
N SER A 138 7.00 -6.60 -8.26
CA SER A 138 7.24 -7.24 -9.55
C SER A 138 5.94 -7.85 -10.10
N GLU A 139 5.20 -8.55 -9.26
CA GLU A 139 3.92 -9.16 -9.64
C GLU A 139 2.87 -8.11 -10.00
N THR A 140 2.77 -7.04 -9.20
CA THR A 140 1.76 -6.01 -9.41
C THR A 140 2.04 -5.10 -10.60
N THR A 141 3.31 -4.87 -10.92
CA THR A 141 3.71 -3.99 -12.03
C THR A 141 3.99 -4.72 -13.33
N GLY A 142 4.29 -6.01 -13.26
CA GLY A 142 4.74 -6.79 -14.40
C GLY A 142 6.22 -6.59 -14.74
N LYS A 143 6.97 -5.86 -13.90
CA LYS A 143 8.41 -5.63 -14.13
C LYS A 143 9.24 -6.71 -13.45
N PRO A 144 10.42 -7.05 -14.02
CA PRO A 144 11.33 -8.00 -13.36
C PRO A 144 11.79 -7.50 -12.00
N VAL A 145 12.01 -8.41 -11.06
CA VAL A 145 12.48 -8.07 -9.70
C VAL A 145 13.75 -7.22 -9.74
N ALA A 146 14.68 -7.52 -10.63
CA ALA A 146 15.93 -6.76 -10.76
C ALA A 146 15.70 -5.29 -11.11
N VAL A 147 14.67 -5.00 -11.92
CA VAL A 147 14.29 -3.62 -12.26
C VAL A 147 13.69 -2.93 -11.05
N ILE A 148 12.82 -3.62 -10.31
CA ILE A 148 12.23 -3.10 -9.07
C ILE A 148 13.32 -2.77 -8.05
N GLU A 149 14.28 -3.67 -7.85
CA GLU A 149 15.40 -3.44 -6.93
C GLU A 149 16.19 -2.18 -7.27
N LYS A 150 16.50 -2.00 -8.55
CA LYS A 150 17.21 -0.83 -9.04
C LYS A 150 16.41 0.45 -8.84
N ASP A 151 15.14 0.44 -9.20
CA ASP A 151 14.28 1.61 -9.18
C ASP A 151 13.88 2.03 -7.76
N THR A 152 13.97 1.13 -6.78
CA THR A 152 13.65 1.39 -5.37
C THR A 152 14.89 1.59 -4.50
N GLU A 153 16.10 1.56 -5.07
CA GLU A 153 17.33 1.73 -4.29
C GLU A 153 17.37 3.08 -3.58
N ARG A 154 16.85 4.12 -4.22
CA ARG A 154 16.66 5.46 -3.65
C ARG A 154 15.23 5.88 -3.84
N ASP A 155 14.83 6.96 -3.15
CA ASP A 155 13.50 7.53 -3.30
C ASP A 155 13.24 7.84 -4.78
N ASN A 156 12.23 7.23 -5.33
CA ASN A 156 11.85 7.37 -6.73
C ASN A 156 10.44 7.96 -6.81
N TYR A 157 10.36 9.25 -7.16
CA TYR A 157 9.10 9.97 -7.26
C TYR A 157 8.53 9.89 -8.65
N LEU A 158 7.26 9.55 -8.73
CA LEU A 158 6.53 9.39 -9.98
C LEU A 158 5.31 10.31 -9.99
N SER A 159 5.03 10.91 -11.16
CA SER A 159 3.74 11.52 -11.41
C SER A 159 2.67 10.44 -11.58
N SER A 160 1.40 10.86 -11.65
CA SER A 160 0.31 9.89 -11.86
C SER A 160 0.47 9.16 -13.19
N GLU A 161 0.82 9.89 -14.26
CA GLU A 161 1.05 9.30 -15.58
C GLU A 161 2.25 8.35 -15.59
N GLU A 162 3.34 8.73 -14.93
CA GLU A 162 4.52 7.88 -14.81
C GLU A 162 4.19 6.60 -14.02
N ALA A 163 3.33 6.70 -13.01
CA ALA A 163 2.89 5.54 -12.22
C ALA A 163 2.04 4.58 -13.06
N VAL A 164 1.23 5.09 -13.99
CA VAL A 164 0.50 4.25 -14.96
C VAL A 164 1.49 3.51 -15.85
N ALA A 165 2.44 4.23 -16.43
CA ALA A 165 3.45 3.63 -17.31
C ALA A 165 4.30 2.58 -16.57
N TYR A 166 4.56 2.81 -15.28
CA TYR A 166 5.32 1.89 -14.44
C TYR A 166 4.53 0.62 -14.09
N GLY A 167 3.21 0.69 -14.09
CA GLY A 167 2.35 -0.42 -13.72
C GLY A 167 1.88 -0.42 -12.27
N LEU A 168 2.15 0.67 -11.54
CA LEU A 168 1.69 0.80 -10.15
C LEU A 168 0.20 1.09 -10.05
N ILE A 169 -0.34 1.78 -11.04
CA ILE A 169 -1.77 2.08 -11.14
C ILE A 169 -2.24 1.86 -12.57
N ASP A 170 -3.55 1.94 -12.77
CA ASP A 170 -4.17 1.63 -14.06
C ASP A 170 -4.63 2.88 -14.81
N LYS A 171 -5.01 3.94 -14.10
CA LYS A 171 -5.57 5.14 -14.74
C LYS A 171 -5.43 6.36 -13.84
N VAL A 172 -5.27 7.51 -14.48
CA VAL A 172 -5.30 8.83 -13.84
C VAL A 172 -6.74 9.37 -13.77
#